data_0aeb1b8a90cd8e9b6b579f7776121772
#
_entry.id   0aeb1b8a90cd8e9b6b579f7776121772
#
_cell.length_a   1.000
_cell.length_b   1.000
_cell.length_c   1.000
_cell.angle_alpha   90.00
_cell.angle_beta   90.00
_cell.angle_gamma   90.00
#
_symmetry.space_group_name_H-M   'P 1'
#
loop_
_entity.id
_entity.type
_entity.pdbx_description
1 polymer ?
#
loop_
_entity_poly.entity_id
_entity_poly.type
_entity_poly.pdbx_seq_one_letter_code
_entity_poly.pdbx_strand_id
1 'polypeptide(L)'
;MINSDIYYKYLQKKYSRSISLGLSRVKKALYLLNSPHLKLKRPINIIGSDGKFSCIKALQYFIQANGNTVTANFSPHLYDLRTRFWLKNRFISLKEIKKYEKKISKLRIKLSLFEVLTLIHILAASKENADFSLQEAGLLFSKDCSRVWDEPFMQVCTNL
;
A
#
# COMPACT_ATOMS: atom_id res chain seq x y z
N MET A 1 -22.60 -9.68 8.28
CA MET A 1 -21.43 -9.19 7.51
C MET A 1 -20.19 -9.30 8.39
N ILE A 2 -19.09 -9.87 7.88
CA ILE A 2 -17.83 -9.92 8.65
C ILE A 2 -17.30 -8.48 8.73
N ASN A 3 -17.17 -7.96 9.97
CA ASN A 3 -16.58 -6.65 10.23
C ASN A 3 -15.10 -6.63 9.74
N SER A 4 -14.62 -5.48 9.30
CA SER A 4 -13.23 -5.30 8.84
C SER A 4 -12.21 -5.63 9.94
N ASP A 5 -12.51 -5.38 11.22
CA ASP A 5 -11.67 -5.70 12.36
C ASP A 5 -11.51 -7.22 12.56
N ILE A 6 -12.60 -7.97 12.40
CA ILE A 6 -12.56 -9.44 12.46
C ILE A 6 -11.69 -9.96 11.32
N TYR A 7 -11.79 -9.38 10.13
CA TYR A 7 -10.97 -9.78 9.01
C TYR A 7 -9.49 -9.38 9.20
N TYR A 8 -9.22 -8.23 9.79
CA TYR A 8 -7.85 -7.84 10.12
C TYR A 8 -7.22 -8.79 11.16
N LYS A 9 -7.96 -9.18 12.21
CA LYS A 9 -7.53 -10.20 13.17
C LYS A 9 -7.22 -11.55 12.49
N TYR A 10 -8.03 -11.93 11.51
CA TYR A 10 -7.75 -13.12 10.67
C TYR A 10 -6.43 -12.97 9.92
N LEU A 11 -6.18 -11.83 9.25
CA LEU A 11 -4.94 -11.58 8.55
C LEU A 11 -3.72 -11.60 9.49
N GLN A 12 -3.85 -11.04 10.70
CA GLN A 12 -2.81 -11.05 11.73
C GLN A 12 -2.46 -12.46 12.24
N LYS A 13 -3.42 -13.39 12.22
CA LYS A 13 -3.17 -14.81 12.54
C LYS A 13 -2.56 -15.56 11.37
N LYS A 14 -2.96 -15.22 10.14
CA LYS A 14 -2.52 -15.91 8.91
C LYS A 14 -1.11 -15.50 8.48
N TYR A 15 -0.73 -14.25 8.65
CA TYR A 15 0.54 -13.70 8.19
C TYR A 15 1.41 -13.27 9.37
N SER A 16 2.74 -13.48 9.25
CA SER A 16 3.69 -13.04 10.27
C SER A 16 3.59 -11.53 10.50
N ARG A 17 3.56 -11.12 11.77
CA ARG A 17 3.63 -9.71 12.18
C ARG A 17 5.08 -9.23 12.29
N SER A 18 6.06 -10.15 12.29
CA SER A 18 7.46 -9.76 12.36
C SER A 18 7.85 -8.95 11.14
N ILE A 19 8.62 -7.90 11.38
CA ILE A 19 9.21 -7.11 10.32
C ILE A 19 10.23 -7.99 9.61
N SER A 20 10.03 -8.22 8.34
CA SER A 20 10.93 -8.99 7.51
C SER A 20 11.48 -8.06 6.44
N LEU A 21 12.67 -7.53 6.70
CA LEU A 21 13.36 -6.64 5.77
C LEU A 21 13.77 -7.38 4.49
N GLY A 22 13.74 -6.66 3.39
CA GLY A 22 14.17 -7.15 2.07
C GLY A 22 13.06 -7.14 1.02
N LEU A 23 13.42 -6.76 -0.18
CA LEU A 23 12.48 -6.56 -1.31
C LEU A 23 12.23 -7.83 -2.14
N SER A 24 13.07 -8.86 -2.00
CA SER A 24 13.06 -10.03 -2.90
C SER A 24 11.71 -10.74 -2.94
N ARG A 25 11.07 -10.94 -1.78
CA ARG A 25 9.75 -11.61 -1.70
C ARG A 25 8.66 -10.80 -2.37
N VAL A 26 8.62 -9.49 -2.12
CA VAL A 26 7.63 -8.59 -2.70
C VAL A 26 7.86 -8.41 -4.19
N LYS A 27 9.10 -8.21 -4.64
CA LYS A 27 9.45 -8.16 -6.08
C LYS A 27 9.06 -9.46 -6.79
N LYS A 28 9.33 -10.63 -6.19
CA LYS A 28 8.87 -11.92 -6.72
C LYS A 28 7.34 -12.02 -6.80
N ALA A 29 6.64 -11.60 -5.75
CA ALA A 29 5.17 -11.59 -5.75
C ALA A 29 4.60 -10.65 -6.81
N LEU A 30 5.16 -9.45 -6.97
CA LEU A 30 4.77 -8.49 -8.00
C LEU A 30 4.99 -9.06 -9.40
N TYR A 31 6.12 -9.70 -9.65
CA TYR A 31 6.40 -10.35 -10.94
C TYR A 31 5.33 -11.40 -11.28
N LEU A 32 5.03 -12.31 -10.34
CA LEU A 32 3.98 -13.33 -10.50
C LEU A 32 2.56 -12.76 -10.62
N LEU A 33 2.35 -11.52 -10.19
CA LEU A 33 1.10 -10.78 -10.33
C LEU A 33 1.03 -9.91 -11.60
N ASN A 34 1.95 -10.10 -12.54
CA ASN A 34 2.11 -9.32 -13.78
C ASN A 34 2.48 -7.85 -13.51
N SER A 35 3.37 -7.62 -12.56
CA SER A 35 3.99 -6.32 -12.24
C SER A 35 3.00 -5.14 -12.13
N PRO A 36 1.93 -5.25 -11.29
CA PRO A 36 0.88 -4.24 -11.24
C PRO A 36 1.38 -2.86 -10.78
N HIS A 37 2.50 -2.79 -10.05
CA HIS A 37 3.13 -1.55 -9.60
C HIS A 37 3.60 -0.67 -10.77
N LEU A 38 3.95 -1.25 -11.92
CA LEU A 38 4.37 -0.51 -13.11
C LEU A 38 3.20 0.21 -13.81
N LYS A 39 1.96 -0.08 -13.42
CA LYS A 39 0.75 0.61 -13.91
C LYS A 39 0.38 1.83 -13.08
N LEU A 40 1.03 2.04 -11.93
CA LEU A 40 0.78 3.19 -11.08
C LEU A 40 1.57 4.38 -11.63
N LYS A 41 0.85 5.45 -11.94
CA LYS A 41 1.44 6.68 -12.47
C LYS A 41 2.01 7.51 -11.33
N ARG A 42 3.09 8.22 -11.59
CA ARG A 42 3.77 9.15 -10.68
C ARG A 42 3.80 8.66 -9.23
N PRO A 43 4.43 7.51 -8.95
CA PRO A 43 4.52 6.99 -7.60
C PRO A 43 5.36 7.93 -6.72
N ILE A 44 4.81 8.31 -5.58
CA ILE A 44 5.47 9.15 -4.58
C ILE A 44 5.63 8.35 -3.29
N ASN A 45 6.87 8.16 -2.86
CA ASN A 45 7.17 7.52 -1.59
C ASN A 45 7.33 8.54 -0.48
N ILE A 46 6.62 8.35 0.62
CA ILE A 46 6.71 9.21 1.80
C ILE A 46 7.42 8.44 2.91
N ILE A 47 8.57 8.94 3.33
CA ILE A 47 9.46 8.34 4.32
C ILE A 47 9.63 9.26 5.53
N GLY A 48 10.13 8.74 6.63
CA GLY A 48 10.39 9.49 7.86
C GLY A 48 9.87 8.77 9.09
N SER A 49 10.20 9.29 10.29
CA SER A 49 9.72 8.77 11.57
C SER A 49 8.28 9.21 11.82
N ASP A 50 8.03 10.51 11.81
CA ASP A 50 6.73 11.11 12.11
C ASP A 50 6.21 11.96 10.93
N GLY A 51 4.93 12.33 10.98
CA GLY A 51 4.31 13.23 10.00
C GLY A 51 3.96 12.63 8.64
N LYS A 52 4.33 11.37 8.35
CA LYS A 52 4.05 10.72 7.05
C LYS A 52 2.57 10.74 6.68
N PHE A 53 1.69 10.36 7.62
CA PHE A 53 0.24 10.38 7.40
C PHE A 53 -0.26 11.78 7.06
N SER A 54 0.15 12.81 7.83
CA SER A 54 -0.25 14.21 7.60
C SER A 54 0.26 14.70 6.24
N CYS A 55 1.50 14.36 5.88
CA CYS A 55 2.08 14.69 4.58
C CYS A 55 1.29 14.05 3.43
N ILE A 56 0.95 12.76 3.52
CA ILE A 56 0.13 12.09 2.49
C ILE A 56 -1.24 12.75 2.37
N LYS A 57 -1.88 13.10 3.50
CA LYS A 57 -3.18 13.76 3.48
C LYS A 57 -3.12 15.15 2.84
N ALA A 58 -2.09 15.93 3.13
CA ALA A 58 -1.86 17.23 2.50
C ALA A 58 -1.64 17.08 0.98
N LEU A 59 -0.75 16.18 0.57
CA LEU A 59 -0.50 15.88 -0.85
C LEU A 59 -1.77 15.41 -1.56
N GLN A 60 -2.55 14.50 -0.94
CA GLN A 60 -3.82 14.05 -1.46
C GLN A 60 -4.77 15.23 -1.71
N TYR A 61 -4.90 16.11 -0.73
CA TYR A 61 -5.74 17.29 -0.84
C TYR A 61 -5.29 18.22 -1.98
N PHE A 62 -4.01 18.59 -2.04
CA PHE A 62 -3.49 19.47 -3.09
C PHE A 62 -3.58 18.87 -4.48
N ILE A 63 -3.30 17.57 -4.63
CA ILE A 63 -3.44 16.87 -5.91
C ILE A 63 -4.90 16.92 -6.39
N GLN A 64 -5.85 16.64 -5.49
CA GLN A 64 -7.28 16.67 -5.81
C GLN A 64 -7.79 18.08 -6.07
N ALA A 65 -7.34 19.08 -5.31
CA ALA A 65 -7.70 20.49 -5.53
C ALA A 65 -7.25 21.01 -6.90
N ASN A 66 -6.17 20.44 -7.46
CA ASN A 66 -5.71 20.74 -8.82
C ASN A 66 -6.36 19.85 -9.92
N GLY A 67 -7.48 19.18 -9.61
CA GLY A 67 -8.23 18.38 -10.57
C GLY A 67 -7.62 17.03 -10.93
N ASN A 68 -6.52 16.62 -10.26
CA ASN A 68 -5.89 15.32 -10.49
C ASN A 68 -6.45 14.25 -9.56
N THR A 69 -6.34 13.00 -10.00
CA THR A 69 -6.78 11.83 -9.23
C THR A 69 -5.60 11.16 -8.53
N VAL A 70 -5.86 10.58 -7.33
CA VAL A 70 -4.80 10.01 -6.50
C VAL A 70 -5.24 8.75 -5.79
N THR A 71 -4.36 7.76 -5.73
CA THR A 71 -4.46 6.62 -4.81
C THR A 71 -3.46 6.79 -3.67
N ALA A 72 -3.80 6.31 -2.47
CA ALA A 72 -2.91 6.43 -1.32
C ALA A 72 -2.97 5.19 -0.41
N ASN A 73 -1.82 4.79 0.09
CA ASN A 73 -1.66 3.76 1.12
C ASN A 73 -1.17 4.41 2.42
N PHE A 74 -1.91 4.19 3.50
CA PHE A 74 -1.61 4.70 4.84
C PHE A 74 -1.20 3.58 5.79
N SER A 75 -0.36 3.87 6.77
CA SER A 75 0.13 2.91 7.75
C SER A 75 0.41 3.57 9.10
N PRO A 76 -0.21 3.10 10.20
CA PRO A 76 -1.31 2.11 10.28
C PRO A 76 -2.66 2.65 9.81
N HIS A 77 -3.72 1.82 9.80
CA HIS A 77 -5.09 2.32 9.67
C HIS A 77 -5.55 2.96 10.99
N LEU A 78 -6.44 3.94 10.91
CA LEU A 78 -6.91 4.68 12.07
C LEU A 78 -7.94 3.88 12.90
N TYR A 79 -9.04 3.47 12.28
CA TYR A 79 -10.16 2.79 12.96
C TYR A 79 -10.73 1.61 12.16
N ASP A 80 -10.45 1.50 10.88
CA ASP A 80 -10.96 0.45 10.01
C ASP A 80 -9.89 0.09 8.98
N LEU A 81 -9.68 -1.21 8.72
CA LEU A 81 -8.68 -1.68 7.77
C LEU A 81 -8.80 -1.02 6.39
N ARG A 82 -10.01 -0.70 5.96
CA ARG A 82 -10.30 -0.07 4.66
C ARG A 82 -9.70 1.32 4.54
N THR A 83 -9.61 2.07 5.66
CA THR A 83 -9.06 3.43 5.68
C THR A 83 -7.57 3.48 5.35
N ARG A 84 -6.91 2.31 5.32
CA ARG A 84 -5.53 2.17 4.87
C ARG A 84 -5.35 2.42 3.37
N PHE A 85 -6.43 2.25 2.57
CA PHE A 85 -6.34 2.22 1.11
C PHE A 85 -7.35 3.17 0.47
N TRP A 86 -6.87 4.34 0.09
CA TRP A 86 -7.64 5.29 -0.70
C TRP A 86 -7.51 4.98 -2.19
N LEU A 87 -8.63 4.83 -2.88
CA LEU A 87 -8.71 4.52 -4.29
C LEU A 87 -9.45 5.64 -5.01
N LYS A 88 -8.68 6.61 -5.55
CA LYS A 88 -9.18 7.70 -6.39
C LYS A 88 -10.20 8.62 -5.69
N ASN A 89 -11.40 8.13 -5.37
CA ASN A 89 -12.50 8.89 -4.72
C ASN A 89 -13.20 8.11 -3.59
N ARG A 90 -12.68 6.97 -3.19
CA ARG A 90 -13.27 6.10 -2.17
C ARG A 90 -12.22 5.30 -1.43
N PHE A 91 -12.57 4.79 -0.28
CA PHE A 91 -11.81 3.71 0.35
C PHE A 91 -12.12 2.37 -0.32
N ILE A 92 -11.15 1.47 -0.29
CA ILE A 92 -11.32 0.09 -0.76
C ILE A 92 -12.46 -0.61 -0.01
N SER A 93 -13.21 -1.47 -0.68
CA SER A 93 -14.22 -2.33 -0.03
C SER A 93 -13.57 -3.57 0.60
N LEU A 94 -14.21 -4.12 1.64
CA LEU A 94 -13.75 -5.37 2.25
C LEU A 94 -13.79 -6.56 1.26
N LYS A 95 -14.72 -6.53 0.31
CA LYS A 95 -14.82 -7.52 -0.78
C LYS A 95 -13.56 -7.50 -1.66
N GLU A 96 -13.07 -6.31 -1.99
CA GLU A 96 -11.85 -6.14 -2.78
C GLU A 96 -10.61 -6.58 -1.99
N ILE A 97 -10.51 -6.21 -0.71
CA ILE A 97 -9.41 -6.67 0.16
C ILE A 97 -9.34 -8.20 0.16
N LYS A 98 -10.47 -8.88 0.40
CA LYS A 98 -10.56 -10.34 0.38
C LYS A 98 -10.20 -10.94 -0.97
N LYS A 99 -10.66 -10.33 -2.06
CA LYS A 99 -10.35 -10.75 -3.44
C LYS A 99 -8.84 -10.71 -3.71
N TYR A 100 -8.19 -9.60 -3.37
CA TYR A 100 -6.75 -9.43 -3.63
C TYR A 100 -5.91 -10.28 -2.67
N GLU A 101 -6.28 -10.38 -1.41
CA GLU A 101 -5.63 -11.29 -0.46
C GLU A 101 -5.67 -12.75 -0.94
N LYS A 102 -6.83 -13.22 -1.39
CA LYS A 102 -6.98 -14.57 -1.97
C LYS A 102 -6.08 -14.78 -3.20
N LYS A 103 -5.89 -13.74 -4.02
CA LYS A 103 -4.97 -13.79 -5.17
C LYS A 103 -3.51 -13.90 -4.73
N ILE A 104 -3.12 -13.13 -3.71
CA ILE A 104 -1.76 -13.13 -3.15
C ILE A 104 -1.45 -14.46 -2.46
N SER A 105 -2.37 -14.99 -1.67
CA SER A 105 -2.16 -16.25 -0.92
C SER A 105 -1.92 -17.46 -1.84
N LYS A 106 -2.46 -17.45 -3.06
CA LYS A 106 -2.23 -18.50 -4.07
C LYS A 106 -0.77 -18.55 -4.57
N LEU A 107 -0.01 -17.49 -4.41
CA LEU A 107 1.40 -17.45 -4.82
C LEU A 107 2.30 -18.34 -3.96
N ARG A 108 1.83 -18.78 -2.78
CA ARG A 108 2.56 -19.63 -1.82
C ARG A 108 3.93 -19.05 -1.42
N ILE A 109 4.07 -17.71 -1.42
CA ILE A 109 5.25 -17.00 -0.93
C ILE A 109 5.04 -16.66 0.54
N LYS A 110 6.03 -16.90 1.38
CA LYS A 110 5.99 -16.55 2.81
C LYS A 110 6.15 -15.03 2.97
N LEU A 111 5.04 -14.30 2.96
CA LEU A 111 4.96 -12.85 3.11
C LEU A 111 4.60 -12.47 4.54
N SER A 112 5.08 -11.32 5.00
CA SER A 112 4.60 -10.68 6.23
C SER A 112 3.25 -10.00 6.01
N LEU A 113 2.54 -9.69 7.09
CA LEU A 113 1.28 -8.95 7.02
C LEU A 113 1.43 -7.61 6.29
N PHE A 114 2.51 -6.87 6.58
CA PHE A 114 2.76 -5.57 5.94
C PHE A 114 2.99 -5.71 4.43
N GLU A 115 3.75 -6.71 4.00
CA GLU A 115 3.97 -7.01 2.57
C GLU A 115 2.64 -7.36 1.87
N VAL A 116 1.78 -8.16 2.51
CA VAL A 116 0.46 -8.50 1.95
C VAL A 116 -0.42 -7.26 1.81
N LEU A 117 -0.46 -6.39 2.82
CA LEU A 117 -1.26 -5.17 2.77
C LEU A 117 -0.75 -4.20 1.68
N THR A 118 0.56 -4.07 1.53
CA THR A 118 1.18 -3.29 0.44
C THR A 118 0.79 -3.84 -0.94
N LEU A 119 0.85 -5.16 -1.12
CA LEU A 119 0.44 -5.80 -2.38
C LEU A 119 -1.06 -5.65 -2.67
N ILE A 120 -1.92 -5.69 -1.64
CA ILE A 120 -3.36 -5.42 -1.79
C ILE A 120 -3.59 -4.02 -2.33
N HIS A 121 -2.91 -3.00 -1.75
CA HIS A 121 -2.99 -1.63 -2.25
C HIS A 121 -2.56 -1.53 -3.71
N ILE A 122 -1.38 -2.05 -4.05
CA ILE A 122 -0.83 -1.99 -5.41
C ILE A 122 -1.79 -2.64 -6.43
N LEU A 123 -2.35 -3.82 -6.10
CA LEU A 123 -3.32 -4.50 -6.95
C LEU A 123 -4.62 -3.71 -7.14
N ALA A 124 -5.11 -3.08 -6.08
CA ALA A 124 -6.30 -2.26 -6.14
C ALA A 124 -6.04 -0.98 -6.94
N ALA A 125 -5.01 -0.22 -6.56
CA ALA A 125 -4.63 1.04 -7.17
C ALA A 125 -4.32 0.90 -8.68
N SER A 126 -3.71 -0.22 -9.10
CA SER A 126 -3.41 -0.50 -10.51
C SER A 126 -4.65 -0.60 -11.43
N LYS A 127 -5.86 -0.66 -10.87
CA LYS A 127 -7.12 -0.70 -11.61
C LYS A 127 -7.79 0.67 -11.71
N GLU A 128 -7.37 1.62 -10.89
CA GLU A 128 -8.02 2.94 -10.80
C GLU A 128 -7.54 3.93 -11.86
N ASN A 129 -6.39 3.67 -12.52
CA ASN A 129 -5.77 4.58 -13.48
C ASN A 129 -5.69 6.02 -12.95
N ALA A 130 -5.30 6.20 -11.68
CA ALA A 130 -5.13 7.51 -11.06
C ALA A 130 -3.86 8.21 -11.58
N ASP A 131 -3.82 9.55 -11.50
CA ASP A 131 -2.70 10.35 -11.99
C ASP A 131 -1.49 10.29 -11.07
N PHE A 132 -1.71 10.06 -9.76
CA PHE A 132 -0.67 9.93 -8.74
C PHE A 132 -0.93 8.72 -7.83
N SER A 133 0.14 8.17 -7.28
CA SER A 133 0.07 7.08 -6.30
C SER A 133 0.97 7.39 -5.11
N LEU A 134 0.37 7.62 -3.93
CA LEU A 134 1.08 7.93 -2.69
C LEU A 134 1.29 6.65 -1.89
N GLN A 135 2.53 6.41 -1.45
CA GLN A 135 2.89 5.22 -0.71
C GLN A 135 3.62 5.58 0.57
N GLU A 136 3.00 5.31 1.72
CA GLU A 136 3.68 5.41 3.01
C GLU A 136 4.71 4.30 3.17
N ALA A 137 5.95 4.67 3.49
CA ALA A 137 6.97 3.70 3.86
C ALA A 137 6.76 3.23 5.30
N GLY A 138 7.11 1.97 5.56
CA GLY A 138 7.15 1.43 6.90
C GLY A 138 8.44 1.81 7.64
N LEU A 139 9.33 0.86 7.86
CA LEU A 139 10.59 1.04 8.57
C LEU A 139 11.78 0.94 7.61
N LEU A 140 12.81 1.78 7.85
CA LEU A 140 14.09 1.69 7.15
C LEU A 140 13.92 1.58 5.62
N PHE A 141 13.40 2.62 5.00
CA PHE A 141 13.00 2.72 3.60
C PHE A 141 13.85 1.91 2.59
N SER A 142 15.17 1.85 2.76
CA SER A 142 16.06 1.14 1.83
C SER A 142 15.75 -0.37 1.67
N LYS A 143 15.16 -0.99 2.70
CA LYS A 143 14.78 -2.42 2.71
C LYS A 143 13.27 -2.63 2.91
N ASP A 144 12.49 -1.56 2.88
CA ASP A 144 11.05 -1.60 3.08
C ASP A 144 10.33 -2.04 1.81
N CYS A 145 9.26 -2.84 1.97
CA CYS A 145 8.49 -3.36 0.84
C CYS A 145 7.70 -2.28 0.08
N SER A 146 7.65 -1.05 0.56
CA SER A 146 7.09 0.09 -0.19
C SER A 146 8.05 0.60 -1.28
N ARG A 147 9.34 0.27 -1.20
CA ARG A 147 10.35 0.64 -2.22
C ARG A 147 10.35 -0.34 -3.39
N VAL A 148 9.23 -0.47 -4.07
CA VAL A 148 9.12 -1.38 -5.23
C VAL A 148 9.44 -0.72 -6.56
N TRP A 149 9.48 0.60 -6.61
CA TRP A 149 9.95 1.38 -7.76
C TRP A 149 11.42 1.70 -7.60
N ASP A 150 12.23 1.36 -8.58
CA ASP A 150 13.65 1.71 -8.58
C ASP A 150 13.83 3.22 -8.74
N GLU A 151 12.99 3.86 -9.57
CA GLU A 151 12.91 5.31 -9.75
C GLU A 151 11.44 5.78 -9.53
N PRO A 152 11.06 6.14 -8.31
CA PRO A 152 9.76 6.76 -8.08
C PRO A 152 9.74 8.19 -8.65
N PHE A 153 8.56 8.71 -8.96
CA PHE A 153 8.41 10.09 -9.42
C PHE A 153 8.95 11.11 -8.40
N MET A 154 8.77 10.83 -7.12
CA MET A 154 9.25 11.66 -6.02
C MET A 154 9.46 10.84 -4.74
N GLN A 155 10.39 11.29 -3.92
CA GLN A 155 10.54 10.83 -2.54
C GLN A 155 10.42 12.03 -1.61
N VAL A 156 9.54 11.94 -0.61
CA VAL A 156 9.34 12.98 0.40
C VAL A 156 9.81 12.45 1.74
N CYS A 157 10.74 13.13 2.38
CA CYS A 157 11.19 12.84 3.74
C CYS A 157 10.55 13.84 4.70
N THR A 158 9.76 13.36 5.66
CA THR A 158 9.08 14.24 6.64
C THR A 158 10.01 14.63 7.77
N ASN A 159 10.70 13.67 8.36
CA ASN A 159 11.80 13.85 9.31
C ASN A 159 12.59 12.55 9.44
N LEU A 160 13.79 12.61 9.96
CA LEU A 160 14.68 11.47 10.20
C LEU A 160 14.89 11.26 11.69
#